data_2cb5124e85357b5341c1975188344287
#
_entry.id   2cb5124e85357b5341c1975188344287
#
_cell.length_a   1.000
_cell.length_b   1.000
_cell.length_c   1.000
_cell.angle_alpha   90.00
_cell.angle_beta   90.00
_cell.angle_gamma   90.00
#
_symmetry.space_group_name_H-M   'P 1'
#
loop_
_entity.id
_entity.type
_entity.pdbx_description
1 polymer ?
#
loop_
_entity_poly.entity_id
_entity_poly.type
_entity_poly.pdbx_seq_one_letter_code
_entity_poly.pdbx_strand_id
1 'polypeptide(L)'
;MEKILVTGIAGGQGRLVARLAARAGHDVCGVDREDMIAFDDGARVRVYVLDLLKKKYEDVFRHERPDTVIHLAFVRHFKIDPEQRHEVNLLGTKRTLEYCAAYGVRQLIVLSSAYAYGALPENPSYVDEDHPLNISRTYPEVRDLAEVDTLCSTFLWQHPEVRTAILRPVNTLGDSVHSAIGRYLRLRWVPMLFGYDPMLQFIHEEDLARALLAAHDKGLRGVFNVAGPGAVPLHVAIEQTGGTALTLPESIARPAVRRMFDFGLYQFPPGAIDFIKYPCTVSDSRFRAATGFEPKWNLHDIFAQLHDQRERAAAAA
;
A
#
# COMPACT_ATOMS: atom_id res chain seq x y z
N MET A 1 3.37 -2.03 27.07
CA MET A 1 4.52 -1.79 26.17
C MET A 1 4.81 -3.11 25.48
N GLU A 2 4.69 -3.17 24.16
CA GLU A 2 4.99 -4.33 23.33
C GLU A 2 6.18 -4.02 22.42
N LYS A 3 6.89 -5.05 21.98
CA LYS A 3 7.97 -4.91 21.02
C LYS A 3 7.42 -5.10 19.60
N ILE A 4 7.53 -4.07 18.78
CA ILE A 4 7.00 -4.03 17.41
C ILE A 4 8.15 -4.01 16.41
N LEU A 5 8.21 -5.00 15.52
CA LEU A 5 9.12 -5.02 14.38
C LEU A 5 8.38 -4.53 13.12
N VAL A 6 8.92 -3.49 12.49
CA VAL A 6 8.39 -2.95 11.22
C VAL A 6 9.34 -3.31 10.08
N THR A 7 8.90 -4.07 9.10
CA THR A 7 9.67 -4.29 7.87
C THR A 7 9.32 -3.22 6.84
N GLY A 8 10.29 -2.76 6.05
CA GLY A 8 10.10 -1.62 5.16
C GLY A 8 10.04 -0.29 5.91
N ILE A 9 10.77 -0.19 7.02
CA ILE A 9 10.70 0.94 7.97
C ILE A 9 11.21 2.25 7.38
N ALA A 10 12.15 2.24 6.42
CA ALA A 10 12.66 3.43 5.78
C ALA A 10 11.68 4.03 4.76
N GLY A 11 10.71 3.24 4.27
CA GLY A 11 9.64 3.72 3.40
C GLY A 11 8.71 4.70 4.11
N GLY A 12 8.02 5.58 3.34
CA GLY A 12 7.13 6.61 3.89
C GLY A 12 6.11 6.07 4.89
N GLN A 13 5.41 5.00 4.54
CA GLN A 13 4.42 4.37 5.43
C GLN A 13 5.10 3.72 6.66
N GLY A 14 6.26 3.09 6.48
CA GLY A 14 7.03 2.47 7.57
C GLY A 14 7.45 3.49 8.62
N ARG A 15 7.95 4.64 8.18
CA ARG A 15 8.33 5.76 9.06
C ARG A 15 7.16 6.30 9.89
N LEU A 16 5.99 6.49 9.25
CA LEU A 16 4.79 6.97 9.94
C LEU A 16 4.32 5.99 11.01
N VAL A 17 4.23 4.71 10.67
CA VAL A 17 3.84 3.66 11.61
C VAL A 17 4.83 3.56 12.77
N ALA A 18 6.14 3.54 12.49
CA ALA A 18 7.18 3.45 13.51
C ALA A 18 7.13 4.66 14.47
N ARG A 19 6.94 5.88 13.94
CA ARG A 19 6.79 7.11 14.75
C ARG A 19 5.57 7.03 15.65
N LEU A 20 4.41 6.66 15.11
CA LEU A 20 3.18 6.58 15.89
C LEU A 20 3.26 5.50 16.97
N ALA A 21 3.80 4.33 16.65
CA ALA A 21 4.02 3.25 17.62
C ALA A 21 4.97 3.65 18.76
N ALA A 22 6.09 4.30 18.42
CA ALA A 22 7.04 4.79 19.43
C ALA A 22 6.43 5.86 20.33
N ARG A 23 5.63 6.79 19.76
CA ARG A 23 4.88 7.79 20.55
C ARG A 23 3.80 7.17 21.43
N ALA A 24 3.22 6.05 21.04
CA ALA A 24 2.30 5.27 21.87
C ALA A 24 3.01 4.48 23.00
N GLY A 25 4.34 4.57 23.09
CA GLY A 25 5.13 3.93 24.15
C GLY A 25 5.54 2.49 23.87
N HIS A 26 5.46 2.04 22.62
CA HIS A 26 5.98 0.73 22.23
C HIS A 26 7.49 0.76 22.02
N ASP A 27 8.15 -0.39 22.21
CA ASP A 27 9.55 -0.62 21.84
C ASP A 27 9.62 -0.98 20.36
N VAL A 28 10.06 -0.04 19.51
CA VAL A 28 10.02 -0.19 18.06
C VAL A 28 11.40 -0.49 17.49
N CYS A 29 11.47 -1.53 16.68
CA CYS A 29 12.61 -1.80 15.80
C CYS A 29 12.13 -2.02 14.37
N GLY A 30 13.01 -1.93 13.40
CA GLY A 30 12.65 -2.16 12.02
C GLY A 30 13.79 -2.62 11.15
N VAL A 31 13.42 -3.13 9.99
CA VAL A 31 14.32 -3.66 8.97
C VAL A 31 14.02 -2.99 7.64
N ASP A 32 15.07 -2.52 6.99
CA ASP A 32 15.00 -2.05 5.60
C ASP A 32 16.34 -2.28 4.89
N ARG A 33 16.36 -2.17 3.57
CA ARG A 33 17.58 -2.17 2.77
C ARG A 33 18.30 -0.82 2.82
N GLU A 34 17.54 0.24 3.12
CA GLU A 34 18.01 1.61 3.26
C GLU A 34 18.00 2.01 4.74
N ASP A 35 18.94 2.88 5.12
CA ASP A 35 18.94 3.45 6.46
C ASP A 35 17.83 4.49 6.60
N MET A 36 17.33 4.64 7.81
CA MET A 36 16.28 5.60 8.11
C MET A 36 16.87 6.81 8.84
N ILE A 37 16.59 8.01 8.34
CA ILE A 37 16.92 9.23 9.05
C ILE A 37 16.15 9.27 10.39
N ALA A 38 16.85 9.55 11.48
CA ALA A 38 16.27 9.68 12.81
C ALA A 38 15.08 10.68 12.82
N PHE A 39 14.14 10.45 13.72
CA PHE A 39 13.02 11.37 13.89
C PHE A 39 13.45 12.64 14.64
N ASP A 40 13.02 13.81 14.13
CA ASP A 40 13.32 15.11 14.74
C ASP A 40 12.65 15.30 16.11
N ASP A 41 11.59 14.54 16.39
CA ASP A 41 10.82 14.59 17.63
C ASP A 41 11.36 13.69 18.76
N GLY A 42 12.53 13.10 18.57
CA GLY A 42 13.20 12.27 19.55
C GLY A 42 12.62 10.86 19.73
N ALA A 43 11.67 10.43 18.89
CA ALA A 43 11.19 9.05 18.89
C ALA A 43 12.34 8.09 18.61
N ARG A 44 12.57 7.17 19.55
CA ARG A 44 13.69 6.20 19.45
C ARG A 44 13.22 4.94 18.77
N VAL A 45 13.87 4.61 17.65
CA VAL A 45 13.62 3.40 16.88
C VAL A 45 14.96 2.77 16.51
N ARG A 46 15.11 1.47 16.71
CA ARG A 46 16.29 0.73 16.25
C ARG A 46 16.10 0.29 14.82
N VAL A 47 17.05 0.57 13.93
CA VAL A 47 16.99 0.18 12.51
C VAL A 47 18.09 -0.80 12.17
N TYR A 48 17.72 -1.89 11.55
CA TYR A 48 18.62 -2.91 11.00
C TYR A 48 18.67 -2.75 9.47
N VAL A 49 19.79 -2.27 8.95
CA VAL A 49 19.97 -2.12 7.49
C VAL A 49 20.37 -3.47 6.91
N LEU A 50 19.40 -4.17 6.35
CA LEU A 50 19.60 -5.48 5.75
C LEU A 50 18.48 -5.85 4.77
N ASP A 51 18.78 -6.83 3.91
CA ASP A 51 17.82 -7.38 2.95
C ASP A 51 17.09 -8.59 3.57
N LEU A 52 15.76 -8.63 3.44
CA LEU A 52 14.91 -9.74 3.92
C LEU A 52 15.28 -11.10 3.31
N LEU A 53 15.94 -11.09 2.14
CA LEU A 53 16.44 -12.30 1.49
C LEU A 53 17.77 -12.81 2.08
N LYS A 54 18.40 -12.07 2.99
CA LYS A 54 19.66 -12.48 3.63
C LYS A 54 19.41 -13.24 4.93
N LYS A 55 20.32 -14.18 5.24
CA LYS A 55 20.25 -15.00 6.45
C LYS A 55 20.27 -14.16 7.73
N LYS A 56 20.94 -13.02 7.72
CA LYS A 56 20.98 -12.06 8.84
C LYS A 56 19.60 -11.52 9.25
N TYR A 57 18.58 -11.61 8.41
CA TYR A 57 17.22 -11.21 8.77
C TYR A 57 16.66 -12.08 9.91
N GLU A 58 16.98 -13.35 9.95
CA GLU A 58 16.60 -14.25 11.04
C GLU A 58 17.20 -13.81 12.39
N ASP A 59 18.44 -13.26 12.38
CA ASP A 59 19.10 -12.80 13.59
C ASP A 59 18.32 -11.66 14.28
N VAL A 60 17.59 -10.83 13.52
CA VAL A 60 16.72 -9.79 14.08
C VAL A 60 15.62 -10.42 14.95
N PHE A 61 14.95 -11.45 14.45
CA PHE A 61 13.92 -12.16 15.23
C PHE A 61 14.51 -12.83 16.46
N ARG A 62 15.70 -13.43 16.34
CA ARG A 62 16.39 -14.09 17.44
C ARG A 62 16.75 -13.13 18.57
N HIS A 63 17.24 -11.92 18.23
CA HIS A 63 17.67 -10.93 19.20
C HIS A 63 16.51 -10.11 19.75
N GLU A 64 15.65 -9.62 18.88
CA GLU A 64 14.57 -8.70 19.28
C GLU A 64 13.37 -9.43 19.89
N ARG A 65 13.08 -10.66 19.47
CA ARG A 65 11.90 -11.40 19.95
C ARG A 65 10.63 -10.53 19.88
N PRO A 66 10.23 -10.03 18.70
CA PRO A 66 9.10 -9.12 18.60
C PRO A 66 7.78 -9.78 19.00
N ASP A 67 6.95 -9.04 19.73
CA ASP A 67 5.58 -9.44 20.03
C ASP A 67 4.67 -9.32 18.82
N THR A 68 4.90 -8.24 18.05
CA THR A 68 4.14 -7.90 16.84
C THR A 68 5.09 -7.61 15.69
N VAL A 69 4.71 -8.08 14.50
CA VAL A 69 5.36 -7.72 13.23
C VAL A 69 4.38 -6.95 12.36
N ILE A 70 4.78 -5.76 11.88
CA ILE A 70 4.06 -4.99 10.88
C ILE A 70 4.85 -5.08 9.57
N HIS A 71 4.35 -5.88 8.64
CA HIS A 71 5.03 -6.19 7.39
C HIS A 71 4.59 -5.22 6.28
N LEU A 72 5.47 -4.24 5.98
CA LEU A 72 5.26 -3.20 4.97
C LEU A 72 6.29 -3.28 3.83
N ALA A 73 7.28 -4.17 3.93
CA ALA A 73 8.34 -4.32 2.95
C ALA A 73 7.81 -4.97 1.68
N PHE A 74 7.41 -4.12 0.75
CA PHE A 74 6.90 -4.52 -0.56
C PHE A 74 7.41 -3.56 -1.65
N VAL A 75 8.07 -4.10 -2.68
CA VAL A 75 8.57 -3.31 -3.81
C VAL A 75 7.43 -3.06 -4.79
N ARG A 76 6.97 -1.80 -4.87
CA ARG A 76 5.82 -1.37 -5.69
C ARG A 76 6.21 -0.63 -6.98
N HIS A 77 7.50 -0.36 -7.18
CA HIS A 77 7.98 0.34 -8.37
C HIS A 77 8.48 -0.63 -9.44
N PHE A 78 8.47 -0.19 -10.70
CA PHE A 78 8.89 -0.96 -11.87
C PHE A 78 10.33 -0.65 -12.31
N LYS A 79 11.17 -0.08 -11.42
CA LYS A 79 12.57 0.28 -11.71
C LYS A 79 13.52 -0.91 -11.69
N ILE A 80 13.10 -2.01 -11.09
CA ILE A 80 13.86 -3.26 -11.04
C ILE A 80 13.22 -4.30 -11.95
N ASP A 81 13.98 -5.30 -12.28
CA ASP A 81 13.50 -6.44 -13.07
C ASP A 81 12.27 -7.08 -12.44
N PRO A 82 11.22 -7.43 -13.23
CA PRO A 82 9.98 -8.00 -12.72
C PRO A 82 10.17 -9.31 -11.94
N GLU A 83 11.12 -10.17 -12.35
CA GLU A 83 11.41 -11.43 -11.67
C GLU A 83 12.08 -11.16 -10.32
N GLN A 84 13.05 -10.26 -10.28
CA GLN A 84 13.70 -9.82 -9.04
C GLN A 84 12.69 -9.17 -8.08
N ARG A 85 11.77 -8.35 -8.59
CA ARG A 85 10.71 -7.76 -7.77
C ARG A 85 9.80 -8.83 -7.18
N HIS A 86 9.38 -9.78 -8.01
CA HIS A 86 8.54 -10.91 -7.59
C HIS A 86 9.25 -11.74 -6.51
N GLU A 87 10.52 -12.07 -6.73
CA GLU A 87 11.32 -12.82 -5.76
C GLU A 87 11.41 -12.07 -4.41
N VAL A 88 11.74 -10.79 -4.41
CA VAL A 88 11.83 -9.98 -3.19
C VAL A 88 10.50 -9.95 -2.45
N ASN A 89 9.40 -9.69 -3.17
CA ASN A 89 8.08 -9.59 -2.56
C ASN A 89 7.60 -10.94 -2.01
N LEU A 90 7.70 -12.02 -2.78
CA LEU A 90 7.18 -13.32 -2.38
C LEU A 90 8.08 -14.01 -1.35
N LEU A 91 9.40 -14.12 -1.62
CA LEU A 91 10.31 -14.81 -0.70
C LEU A 91 10.59 -14.00 0.56
N GLY A 92 10.66 -12.66 0.45
CA GLY A 92 10.78 -11.78 1.62
C GLY A 92 9.60 -11.93 2.56
N THR A 93 8.38 -11.94 2.01
CA THR A 93 7.16 -12.20 2.79
C THR A 93 7.17 -13.62 3.38
N LYS A 94 7.46 -14.64 2.57
CA LYS A 94 7.49 -16.04 3.04
C LYS A 94 8.41 -16.20 4.24
N ARG A 95 9.64 -15.65 4.20
CA ARG A 95 10.58 -15.69 5.33
C ARG A 95 10.05 -14.97 6.56
N THR A 96 9.40 -13.80 6.36
CA THR A 96 8.77 -13.07 7.46
C THR A 96 7.72 -13.94 8.15
N LEU A 97 6.86 -14.62 7.38
CA LEU A 97 5.84 -15.52 7.91
C LEU A 97 6.46 -16.70 8.68
N GLU A 98 7.47 -17.36 8.08
CA GLU A 98 8.19 -18.48 8.70
C GLU A 98 8.84 -18.07 10.04
N TYR A 99 9.45 -16.87 10.10
CA TYR A 99 10.06 -16.38 11.33
C TYR A 99 9.01 -15.95 12.36
N CYS A 100 7.85 -15.42 11.94
CA CYS A 100 6.75 -15.14 12.86
C CYS A 100 6.31 -16.42 13.59
N ALA A 101 6.13 -17.52 12.87
CA ALA A 101 5.78 -18.79 13.46
C ALA A 101 6.92 -19.39 14.33
N ALA A 102 8.16 -19.39 13.82
CA ALA A 102 9.31 -19.99 14.49
C ALA A 102 9.73 -19.27 15.79
N TYR A 103 9.56 -17.94 15.86
CA TYR A 103 9.97 -17.11 17.00
C TYR A 103 8.81 -16.69 17.92
N GLY A 104 7.60 -17.24 17.71
CA GLY A 104 6.48 -17.05 18.61
C GLY A 104 5.91 -15.62 18.58
N VAL A 105 5.91 -14.97 17.42
CA VAL A 105 5.25 -13.68 17.21
C VAL A 105 3.76 -13.85 17.49
N ARG A 106 3.21 -13.00 18.34
CA ARG A 106 1.78 -13.08 18.73
C ARG A 106 0.84 -12.47 17.70
N GLN A 107 1.34 -11.45 16.99
CA GLN A 107 0.52 -10.75 16.00
C GLN A 107 1.33 -10.37 14.78
N LEU A 108 0.74 -10.58 13.60
CA LEU A 108 1.28 -10.15 12.32
C LEU A 108 0.25 -9.26 11.62
N ILE A 109 0.68 -8.09 11.17
CA ILE A 109 -0.12 -7.20 10.34
C ILE A 109 0.57 -7.04 9.00
N VAL A 110 -0.11 -7.37 7.93
CA VAL A 110 0.42 -7.31 6.56
C VAL A 110 -0.28 -6.19 5.79
N LEU A 111 0.49 -5.33 5.16
CA LEU A 111 -0.03 -4.32 4.26
C LEU A 111 -0.10 -4.88 2.84
N SER A 112 -1.28 -5.29 2.43
CA SER A 112 -1.64 -5.67 1.06
C SER A 112 -2.13 -4.45 0.26
N SER A 113 -3.10 -4.62 -0.64
CA SER A 113 -3.72 -3.53 -1.42
C SER A 113 -5.07 -3.96 -1.96
N ALA A 114 -6.03 -3.04 -2.01
CA ALA A 114 -7.30 -3.22 -2.73
C ALA A 114 -7.10 -3.47 -4.23
N TYR A 115 -5.98 -3.05 -4.81
CA TYR A 115 -5.64 -3.37 -6.20
C TYR A 115 -5.57 -4.87 -6.49
N ALA A 116 -5.35 -5.72 -5.47
CA ALA A 116 -5.36 -7.17 -5.63
C ALA A 116 -6.67 -7.71 -6.21
N TYR A 117 -7.80 -7.03 -6.01
CA TYR A 117 -9.09 -7.40 -6.62
C TYR A 117 -9.10 -7.22 -8.13
N GLY A 118 -8.30 -6.29 -8.68
CA GLY A 118 -8.30 -5.92 -10.09
C GLY A 118 -9.45 -4.96 -10.44
N ALA A 119 -9.24 -4.11 -11.43
CA ALA A 119 -10.27 -3.24 -11.98
C ALA A 119 -10.95 -3.93 -13.15
N LEU A 120 -12.17 -4.43 -12.94
CA LEU A 120 -12.93 -5.24 -13.88
C LEU A 120 -14.32 -4.65 -14.12
N PRO A 121 -14.88 -4.78 -15.33
CA PRO A 121 -16.23 -4.27 -15.61
C PRO A 121 -17.33 -4.99 -14.81
N GLU A 122 -17.06 -6.22 -14.36
CA GLU A 122 -17.96 -7.02 -13.54
C GLU A 122 -17.85 -6.78 -12.03
N ASN A 123 -16.93 -5.91 -11.58
CA ASN A 123 -16.81 -5.60 -10.16
C ASN A 123 -18.10 -4.98 -9.62
N PRO A 124 -18.53 -5.36 -8.41
CA PRO A 124 -19.62 -4.65 -7.73
C PRO A 124 -19.20 -3.21 -7.40
N SER A 125 -20.18 -2.35 -7.13
CA SER A 125 -19.91 -0.95 -6.75
C SER A 125 -18.98 -0.82 -5.55
N TYR A 126 -19.04 -1.77 -4.63
CA TYR A 126 -18.12 -1.90 -3.49
C TYR A 126 -17.75 -3.36 -3.30
N VAL A 127 -16.47 -3.65 -3.49
CA VAL A 127 -15.90 -5.00 -3.33
C VAL A 127 -15.70 -5.28 -1.84
N ASP A 128 -16.18 -6.42 -1.36
CA ASP A 128 -15.90 -6.90 -0.01
C ASP A 128 -14.64 -7.78 0.05
N GLU A 129 -14.26 -8.20 1.27
CA GLU A 129 -13.05 -8.98 1.49
C GLU A 129 -13.11 -10.43 0.97
N ASP A 130 -14.30 -10.92 0.73
CA ASP A 130 -14.53 -12.30 0.24
C ASP A 130 -14.50 -12.38 -1.30
N HIS A 131 -14.40 -11.22 -1.97
CA HIS A 131 -14.27 -11.15 -3.43
C HIS A 131 -12.94 -11.72 -3.92
N PRO A 132 -12.92 -12.45 -5.06
CA PRO A 132 -11.71 -13.04 -5.62
C PRO A 132 -10.63 -12.00 -5.98
N LEU A 133 -9.35 -12.37 -5.83
CA LEU A 133 -8.21 -11.57 -6.25
C LEU A 133 -7.94 -11.79 -7.75
N ASN A 134 -8.31 -10.83 -8.57
CA ASN A 134 -8.28 -10.93 -10.03
C ASN A 134 -7.21 -10.08 -10.72
N ILE A 135 -6.32 -9.42 -9.96
CA ILE A 135 -5.32 -8.50 -10.53
C ILE A 135 -4.45 -9.14 -11.61
N SER A 136 -4.10 -10.42 -11.46
CA SER A 136 -3.28 -11.14 -12.42
C SER A 136 -3.93 -11.31 -13.81
N ARG A 137 -5.27 -11.19 -13.91
CA ARG A 137 -6.02 -11.28 -15.18
C ARG A 137 -5.87 -10.02 -16.04
N THR A 138 -5.79 -8.85 -15.38
CA THR A 138 -5.80 -7.54 -16.04
C THR A 138 -4.45 -6.84 -15.99
N TYR A 139 -3.66 -7.15 -14.97
CA TYR A 139 -2.39 -6.47 -14.70
C TYR A 139 -1.31 -7.49 -14.27
N PRO A 140 -0.84 -8.35 -15.21
CA PRO A 140 0.11 -9.44 -14.91
C PRO A 140 1.42 -8.96 -14.26
N GLU A 141 1.83 -7.71 -14.57
CA GLU A 141 3.06 -7.12 -14.05
C GLU A 141 3.04 -6.90 -12.53
N VAL A 142 1.88 -6.95 -11.88
CA VAL A 142 1.73 -6.85 -10.42
C VAL A 142 1.06 -8.07 -9.81
N ARG A 143 1.15 -9.23 -10.46
CA ARG A 143 0.60 -10.50 -9.96
C ARG A 143 1.10 -10.87 -8.56
N ASP A 144 2.30 -10.44 -8.20
CA ASP A 144 2.91 -10.62 -6.89
C ASP A 144 2.03 -10.03 -5.75
N LEU A 145 1.20 -9.03 -6.02
CA LEU A 145 0.22 -8.53 -5.05
C LEU A 145 -0.79 -9.59 -4.61
N ALA A 146 -1.40 -10.29 -5.57
CA ALA A 146 -2.36 -11.35 -5.27
C ALA A 146 -1.67 -12.60 -4.68
N GLU A 147 -0.48 -12.91 -5.16
CA GLU A 147 0.28 -14.07 -4.68
C GLU A 147 0.72 -13.88 -3.22
N VAL A 148 1.24 -12.69 -2.85
CA VAL A 148 1.61 -12.37 -1.48
C VAL A 148 0.38 -12.35 -0.57
N ASP A 149 -0.73 -11.74 -1.00
CA ASP A 149 -1.98 -11.73 -0.24
C ASP A 149 -2.49 -13.16 0.00
N THR A 150 -2.47 -14.02 -1.03
CA THR A 150 -2.86 -15.43 -0.93
C THR A 150 -1.92 -16.21 0.01
N LEU A 151 -0.61 -15.95 -0.04
CA LEU A 151 0.37 -16.55 0.86
C LEU A 151 0.07 -16.17 2.32
N CYS A 152 -0.19 -14.89 2.58
CA CYS A 152 -0.55 -14.41 3.92
C CYS A 152 -1.90 -14.96 4.39
N SER A 153 -2.88 -15.08 3.49
CA SER A 153 -4.18 -15.68 3.78
C SER A 153 -4.05 -17.16 4.11
N THR A 154 -3.19 -17.89 3.40
CA THR A 154 -2.88 -19.28 3.71
C THR A 154 -2.23 -19.41 5.09
N PHE A 155 -1.25 -18.57 5.39
CA PHE A 155 -0.58 -18.52 6.70
C PHE A 155 -1.57 -18.26 7.85
N LEU A 156 -2.50 -17.32 7.67
CA LEU A 156 -3.54 -17.01 8.66
C LEU A 156 -4.33 -18.24 9.08
N TRP A 157 -4.59 -19.17 8.16
CA TRP A 157 -5.31 -20.41 8.45
C TRP A 157 -4.42 -21.52 8.99
N GLN A 158 -3.18 -21.63 8.51
CA GLN A 158 -2.23 -22.65 8.94
C GLN A 158 -1.64 -22.36 10.34
N HIS A 159 -1.57 -21.09 10.74
CA HIS A 159 -0.95 -20.64 11.98
C HIS A 159 -1.95 -19.84 12.84
N PRO A 160 -2.98 -20.50 13.42
CA PRO A 160 -3.98 -19.83 14.25
C PRO A 160 -3.41 -19.22 15.53
N GLU A 161 -2.24 -19.65 15.97
CA GLU A 161 -1.48 -19.12 17.10
C GLU A 161 -0.94 -17.72 16.83
N VAL A 162 -0.72 -17.33 15.57
CA VAL A 162 -0.32 -16.00 15.16
C VAL A 162 -1.57 -15.22 14.69
N ARG A 163 -1.98 -14.21 15.44
CA ARG A 163 -3.08 -13.34 15.02
C ARG A 163 -2.70 -12.55 13.79
N THR A 164 -3.04 -13.01 12.62
CA THR A 164 -2.67 -12.40 11.35
C THR A 164 -3.79 -11.51 10.83
N ALA A 165 -3.52 -10.23 10.59
CA ALA A 165 -4.41 -9.29 9.93
C ALA A 165 -3.80 -8.85 8.59
N ILE A 166 -4.57 -8.97 7.50
CA ILE A 166 -4.18 -8.54 6.16
C ILE A 166 -5.03 -7.32 5.83
N LEU A 167 -4.39 -6.16 5.70
CA LEU A 167 -5.06 -4.91 5.35
C LEU A 167 -4.93 -4.62 3.86
N ARG A 168 -6.06 -4.43 3.19
CA ARG A 168 -6.15 -4.06 1.76
C ARG A 168 -6.60 -2.61 1.63
N PRO A 169 -5.67 -1.64 1.75
CA PRO A 169 -6.02 -0.24 1.61
C PRO A 169 -6.32 0.14 0.16
N VAL A 170 -7.14 1.17 0.01
CA VAL A 170 -7.37 1.90 -1.23
C VAL A 170 -6.17 2.79 -1.59
N ASN A 171 -6.31 3.64 -2.61
CA ASN A 171 -5.25 4.57 -3.03
C ASN A 171 -4.76 5.43 -1.88
N THR A 172 -3.50 5.28 -1.51
CA THR A 172 -2.89 6.08 -0.45
C THR A 172 -2.23 7.32 -1.04
N LEU A 173 -2.55 8.49 -0.48
CA LEU A 173 -1.97 9.78 -0.82
C LEU A 173 -1.34 10.42 0.41
N GLY A 174 -0.32 11.25 0.20
CA GLY A 174 0.41 11.98 1.24
C GLY A 174 1.75 12.49 0.75
N ASP A 175 2.52 13.12 1.64
CA ASP A 175 3.83 13.69 1.33
C ASP A 175 4.94 12.62 1.27
N SER A 176 4.84 11.61 2.13
CA SER A 176 5.86 10.58 2.30
C SER A 176 5.63 9.35 1.42
N VAL A 177 4.39 9.12 0.96
CA VAL A 177 4.03 7.96 0.14
C VAL A 177 4.01 8.31 -1.34
N HIS A 178 4.95 7.74 -2.09
CA HIS A 178 5.03 7.91 -3.55
C HIS A 178 4.20 6.88 -4.30
N SER A 179 2.87 6.96 -4.16
CA SER A 179 1.95 6.03 -4.84
C SER A 179 1.87 6.27 -6.35
N ALA A 180 1.46 5.23 -7.09
CA ALA A 180 1.25 5.32 -8.54
C ALA A 180 0.21 6.37 -8.91
N ILE A 181 -0.93 6.35 -8.23
CA ILE A 181 -2.03 7.29 -8.44
C ILE A 181 -1.63 8.73 -8.06
N GLY A 182 -0.85 8.91 -7.00
CA GLY A 182 -0.34 10.22 -6.61
C GLY A 182 0.56 10.83 -7.70
N ARG A 183 1.43 10.01 -8.33
CA ARG A 183 2.24 10.46 -9.48
C ARG A 183 1.38 10.77 -10.70
N TYR A 184 0.36 9.97 -10.97
CA TYR A 184 -0.57 10.17 -12.06
C TYR A 184 -1.36 11.48 -11.91
N LEU A 185 -1.92 11.75 -10.73
CA LEU A 185 -2.68 12.97 -10.45
C LEU A 185 -1.81 14.24 -10.43
N ARG A 186 -0.48 14.13 -10.24
CA ARG A 186 0.45 15.26 -10.32
C ARG A 186 0.82 15.68 -11.75
N LEU A 187 0.42 14.89 -12.77
CA LEU A 187 0.65 15.27 -14.16
C LEU A 187 -0.10 16.58 -14.50
N ARG A 188 0.50 17.47 -15.30
CA ARG A 188 -0.17 18.68 -15.78
C ARG A 188 -1.38 18.33 -16.65
N TRP A 189 -1.18 17.39 -17.57
CA TRP A 189 -2.21 16.82 -18.42
C TRP A 189 -2.42 15.38 -17.97
N VAL A 190 -3.56 15.12 -17.33
CA VAL A 190 -3.87 13.80 -16.78
C VAL A 190 -4.71 13.03 -17.81
N PRO A 191 -4.18 11.94 -18.37
CA PRO A 191 -4.92 11.15 -19.38
C PRO A 191 -6.16 10.51 -18.78
N MET A 192 -7.30 10.68 -19.44
CA MET A 192 -8.55 9.95 -19.18
C MET A 192 -8.98 9.17 -20.41
N LEU A 193 -9.75 8.13 -20.24
CA LEU A 193 -10.33 7.39 -21.36
C LEU A 193 -11.70 7.97 -21.73
N PHE A 194 -11.91 8.21 -23.03
CA PHE A 194 -13.18 8.70 -23.54
C PHE A 194 -14.33 7.72 -23.19
N GLY A 195 -15.40 8.23 -22.57
CA GLY A 195 -16.56 7.45 -22.16
C GLY A 195 -16.41 6.72 -20.81
N TYR A 196 -15.29 6.93 -20.08
CA TYR A 196 -15.05 6.31 -18.78
C TYR A 196 -14.69 7.36 -17.72
N ASP A 197 -15.27 7.20 -16.54
CA ASP A 197 -15.04 8.06 -15.39
C ASP A 197 -15.22 7.22 -14.11
N PRO A 198 -14.25 6.36 -13.77
CA PRO A 198 -14.40 5.43 -12.66
C PRO A 198 -14.42 6.16 -11.32
N MET A 199 -15.19 5.60 -10.38
CA MET A 199 -15.13 6.01 -8.99
C MET A 199 -13.82 5.55 -8.35
N LEU A 200 -13.14 6.45 -7.64
CA LEU A 200 -11.90 6.21 -6.93
C LEU A 200 -12.06 6.48 -5.44
N GLN A 201 -11.38 5.68 -4.63
CA GLN A 201 -11.27 5.90 -3.19
C GLN A 201 -9.83 6.25 -2.83
N PHE A 202 -9.68 7.10 -1.82
CA PHE A 202 -8.39 7.56 -1.33
C PHE A 202 -8.36 7.46 0.21
N ILE A 203 -7.17 7.23 0.74
CA ILE A 203 -6.88 7.32 2.17
C ILE A 203 -5.61 8.14 2.36
N HIS A 204 -5.59 9.01 3.37
CA HIS A 204 -4.36 9.71 3.72
C HIS A 204 -3.34 8.77 4.36
N GLU A 205 -2.05 8.98 4.12
CA GLU A 205 -0.98 8.15 4.64
C GLU A 205 -0.96 8.07 6.17
N GLU A 206 -1.32 9.17 6.87
CA GLU A 206 -1.44 9.16 8.34
C GLU A 206 -2.63 8.32 8.81
N ASP A 207 -3.76 8.38 8.10
CA ASP A 207 -4.92 7.56 8.43
C ASP A 207 -4.63 6.08 8.18
N LEU A 208 -3.87 5.74 7.13
CA LEU A 208 -3.43 4.36 6.92
C LEU A 208 -2.48 3.89 8.04
N ALA A 209 -1.56 4.75 8.50
CA ALA A 209 -0.70 4.42 9.64
C ALA A 209 -1.51 4.21 10.92
N ARG A 210 -2.54 5.03 11.16
CA ARG A 210 -3.49 4.86 12.28
C ARG A 210 -4.31 3.57 12.14
N ALA A 211 -4.74 3.22 10.93
CA ALA A 211 -5.46 1.98 10.67
C ALA A 211 -4.60 0.73 10.98
N LEU A 212 -3.31 0.76 10.60
CA LEU A 212 -2.37 -0.32 10.93
C LEU A 212 -2.21 -0.48 12.45
N LEU A 213 -2.09 0.62 13.20
CA LEU A 213 -2.02 0.57 14.67
C LEU A 213 -3.36 0.19 15.30
N ALA A 214 -4.50 0.63 14.76
CA ALA A 214 -5.81 0.20 15.22
C ALA A 214 -6.00 -1.33 15.06
N ALA A 215 -5.50 -1.91 13.97
CA ALA A 215 -5.48 -3.35 13.77
C ALA A 215 -4.61 -4.06 14.83
N HIS A 216 -3.48 -3.45 15.20
CA HIS A 216 -2.62 -3.92 16.28
C HIS A 216 -3.33 -3.86 17.64
N ASP A 217 -3.85 -2.70 18.02
CA ASP A 217 -4.46 -2.45 19.32
C ASP A 217 -5.69 -3.33 19.58
N LYS A 218 -6.46 -3.63 18.51
CA LYS A 218 -7.63 -4.51 18.58
C LYS A 218 -7.29 -6.00 18.42
N GLY A 219 -6.03 -6.33 18.20
CA GLY A 219 -5.61 -7.73 18.01
C GLY A 219 -6.32 -8.41 16.85
N LEU A 220 -6.51 -7.71 15.73
CA LEU A 220 -7.32 -8.21 14.61
C LEU A 220 -6.75 -9.50 14.02
N ARG A 221 -7.66 -10.36 13.56
CA ARG A 221 -7.37 -11.57 12.79
C ARG A 221 -8.33 -11.67 11.61
N GLY A 222 -7.80 -11.76 10.39
CA GLY A 222 -8.60 -11.87 9.16
C GLY A 222 -8.12 -10.92 8.07
N VAL A 223 -8.93 -10.81 7.03
CA VAL A 223 -8.72 -9.88 5.91
C VAL A 223 -9.64 -8.70 6.08
N PHE A 224 -9.12 -7.48 5.80
CA PHE A 224 -9.86 -6.24 5.99
C PHE A 224 -9.54 -5.25 4.88
N ASN A 225 -10.57 -4.72 4.24
CA ASN A 225 -10.45 -3.55 3.39
C ASN A 225 -10.31 -2.30 4.27
N VAL A 226 -9.51 -1.34 3.81
CA VAL A 226 -9.31 -0.06 4.52
C VAL A 226 -9.47 1.08 3.54
N ALA A 227 -10.46 1.93 3.78
CA ALA A 227 -10.76 3.09 2.94
C ALA A 227 -10.76 4.39 3.75
N GLY A 228 -10.56 5.49 3.04
CA GLY A 228 -10.74 6.83 3.57
C GLY A 228 -12.21 7.28 3.45
N PRO A 229 -12.47 8.60 3.44
CA PRO A 229 -13.80 9.15 3.45
C PRO A 229 -14.45 9.16 2.05
N GLY A 230 -15.24 8.16 1.73
CA GLY A 230 -16.04 8.12 0.50
C GLY A 230 -15.27 7.82 -0.79
N ALA A 231 -15.93 8.10 -1.91
CA ALA A 231 -15.39 7.89 -3.26
C ALA A 231 -15.75 9.08 -4.16
N VAL A 232 -14.92 9.37 -5.14
CA VAL A 232 -15.12 10.46 -6.11
C VAL A 232 -14.85 9.96 -7.54
N PRO A 233 -15.52 10.52 -8.56
CA PRO A 233 -15.17 10.28 -9.96
C PRO A 233 -13.74 10.74 -10.26
N LEU A 234 -13.09 10.08 -11.20
CA LEU A 234 -11.70 10.40 -11.60
C LEU A 234 -11.56 11.86 -12.05
N HIS A 235 -12.51 12.40 -12.84
CA HIS A 235 -12.45 13.80 -13.30
C HIS A 235 -12.42 14.78 -12.12
N VAL A 236 -13.21 14.53 -11.06
CA VAL A 236 -13.23 15.36 -9.85
C VAL A 236 -11.90 15.32 -9.12
N ALA A 237 -11.29 14.12 -9.00
CA ALA A 237 -9.97 13.99 -8.39
C ALA A 237 -8.89 14.76 -9.18
N ILE A 238 -8.96 14.73 -10.53
CA ILE A 238 -8.06 15.49 -11.40
C ILE A 238 -8.25 17.00 -11.20
N GLU A 239 -9.46 17.49 -11.20
CA GLU A 239 -9.80 18.90 -11.05
C GLU A 239 -9.36 19.42 -9.67
N GLN A 240 -9.70 18.72 -8.60
CA GLN A 240 -9.35 19.13 -7.23
C GLN A 240 -7.85 19.09 -6.93
N THR A 241 -7.10 18.29 -7.67
CA THR A 241 -5.62 18.29 -7.60
C THR A 241 -4.98 19.30 -8.56
N GLY A 242 -5.76 20.18 -9.20
CA GLY A 242 -5.29 21.22 -10.13
C GLY A 242 -4.83 20.67 -11.48
N GLY A 243 -5.16 19.40 -11.83
CA GLY A 243 -4.87 18.80 -13.12
C GLY A 243 -5.82 19.28 -14.21
N THR A 244 -5.40 19.08 -15.46
CA THR A 244 -6.26 19.22 -16.62
C THR A 244 -6.46 17.85 -17.24
N ALA A 245 -7.71 17.39 -17.33
CA ALA A 245 -8.03 16.12 -17.95
C ALA A 245 -7.73 16.13 -19.45
N LEU A 246 -7.00 15.15 -19.93
CA LEU A 246 -6.77 14.90 -21.37
C LEU A 246 -7.48 13.63 -21.76
N THR A 247 -8.67 13.79 -22.34
CA THR A 247 -9.50 12.64 -22.74
C THR A 247 -9.03 12.04 -24.07
N LEU A 248 -8.70 10.76 -24.07
CA LEU A 248 -8.19 10.03 -25.22
C LEU A 248 -9.04 8.78 -25.50
N PRO A 249 -9.27 8.42 -26.78
CA PRO A 249 -9.83 7.11 -27.13
C PRO A 249 -8.91 5.98 -26.66
N GLU A 250 -9.48 4.88 -26.13
CA GLU A 250 -8.68 3.73 -25.65
C GLU A 250 -7.80 3.13 -26.75
N SER A 251 -8.29 3.13 -28.00
CA SER A 251 -7.54 2.65 -29.17
C SER A 251 -6.23 3.40 -29.41
N ILE A 252 -6.11 4.62 -28.91
CA ILE A 252 -4.89 5.43 -28.96
C ILE A 252 -4.12 5.33 -27.65
N ALA A 253 -4.80 5.43 -26.51
CA ALA A 253 -4.16 5.48 -25.19
C ALA A 253 -3.40 4.18 -24.86
N ARG A 254 -4.03 3.00 -25.06
CA ARG A 254 -3.43 1.71 -24.69
C ARG A 254 -2.16 1.39 -25.50
N PRO A 255 -2.11 1.52 -26.84
CA PRO A 255 -0.87 1.34 -27.61
C PRO A 255 0.22 2.37 -27.27
N ALA A 256 -0.17 3.62 -27.01
CA ALA A 256 0.77 4.67 -26.63
C ALA A 256 1.45 4.37 -25.29
N VAL A 257 0.67 4.02 -24.23
CA VAL A 257 1.19 3.63 -22.94
C VAL A 257 2.11 2.41 -23.05
N ARG A 258 1.71 1.40 -23.83
CA ARG A 258 2.52 0.20 -24.06
C ARG A 258 3.89 0.57 -24.66
N ARG A 259 3.89 1.36 -25.72
CA ARG A 259 5.15 1.81 -26.35
C ARG A 259 6.02 2.62 -25.41
N MET A 260 5.41 3.58 -24.70
CA MET A 260 6.16 4.40 -23.75
C MET A 260 6.74 3.56 -22.61
N PHE A 261 6.04 2.54 -22.15
CA PHE A 261 6.53 1.60 -21.15
C PHE A 261 7.67 0.74 -21.70
N ASP A 262 7.50 0.14 -22.88
CA ASP A 262 8.51 -0.70 -23.53
C ASP A 262 9.84 0.05 -23.80
N PHE A 263 9.76 1.37 -24.05
CA PHE A 263 10.94 2.24 -24.19
C PHE A 263 11.44 2.86 -22.87
N GLY A 264 10.87 2.50 -21.73
CA GLY A 264 11.24 3.06 -20.42
C GLY A 264 10.91 4.53 -20.22
N LEU A 265 10.12 5.13 -21.11
CA LEU A 265 9.68 6.53 -21.04
C LEU A 265 8.52 6.74 -20.07
N TYR A 266 7.80 5.69 -19.75
CA TYR A 266 6.67 5.72 -18.83
C TYR A 266 6.79 4.58 -17.80
N GLN A 267 6.50 4.90 -16.54
CA GLN A 267 6.77 3.98 -15.43
C GLN A 267 5.61 3.01 -15.13
N PHE A 268 4.46 3.17 -15.81
CA PHE A 268 3.29 2.34 -15.56
C PHE A 268 3.03 1.39 -16.73
N PRO A 269 2.96 0.09 -16.47
CA PRO A 269 2.59 -0.90 -17.49
C PRO A 269 1.18 -0.67 -18.06
N PRO A 270 0.90 -1.24 -19.23
CA PRO A 270 -0.40 -1.09 -19.90
C PRO A 270 -1.61 -1.55 -19.09
N GLY A 271 -1.43 -2.53 -18.18
CA GLY A 271 -2.49 -3.01 -17.28
C GLY A 271 -2.99 -1.95 -16.29
N ALA A 272 -2.19 -0.91 -16.02
CA ALA A 272 -2.62 0.22 -15.18
C ALA A 272 -3.81 1.00 -15.78
N ILE A 273 -4.02 0.94 -17.10
CA ILE A 273 -5.12 1.60 -17.79
C ILE A 273 -6.49 1.12 -17.29
N ASP A 274 -6.61 -0.13 -16.90
CA ASP A 274 -7.89 -0.66 -16.44
C ASP A 274 -8.35 0.02 -15.15
N PHE A 275 -7.45 0.52 -14.31
CA PHE A 275 -7.77 1.29 -13.09
C PHE A 275 -8.21 2.74 -13.34
N ILE A 276 -8.05 3.27 -14.55
CA ILE A 276 -8.64 4.53 -14.97
C ILE A 276 -9.85 4.31 -15.88
N LYS A 277 -10.25 3.05 -16.07
CA LYS A 277 -11.40 2.64 -16.87
C LYS A 277 -12.53 2.08 -16.02
N TYR A 278 -12.21 1.16 -15.11
CA TYR A 278 -13.18 0.46 -14.28
C TYR A 278 -12.98 0.78 -12.80
N PRO A 279 -14.05 0.83 -12.01
CA PRO A 279 -13.92 1.05 -10.57
C PRO A 279 -13.30 -0.15 -9.87
N CYS A 280 -12.52 0.15 -8.83
CA CYS A 280 -12.04 -0.82 -7.86
C CYS A 280 -12.25 -0.21 -6.46
N THR A 281 -13.50 0.10 -6.15
CA THR A 281 -13.92 0.63 -4.85
C THR A 281 -14.26 -0.52 -3.90
N VAL A 282 -13.95 -0.36 -2.62
CA VAL A 282 -14.11 -1.42 -1.63
C VAL A 282 -15.00 -0.98 -0.48
N SER A 283 -15.69 -1.93 0.16
CA SER A 283 -16.35 -1.72 1.44
C SER A 283 -15.34 -1.97 2.57
N ASP A 284 -15.17 -1.01 3.46
CA ASP A 284 -14.35 -1.13 4.69
C ASP A 284 -15.20 -1.32 5.95
N SER A 285 -16.47 -1.69 5.78
CA SER A 285 -17.42 -1.86 6.88
C SER A 285 -16.95 -2.88 7.91
N ARG A 286 -16.32 -3.98 7.48
CA ARG A 286 -15.75 -5.01 8.36
C ARG A 286 -14.66 -4.44 9.25
N PHE A 287 -13.74 -3.64 8.68
CA PHE A 287 -12.67 -3.00 9.43
C PHE A 287 -13.21 -1.96 10.42
N ARG A 288 -14.13 -1.09 9.99
CA ARG A 288 -14.75 -0.08 10.85
C ARG A 288 -15.51 -0.72 12.02
N ALA A 289 -16.29 -1.76 11.75
CA ALA A 289 -17.03 -2.47 12.80
C ALA A 289 -16.09 -3.13 13.83
N ALA A 290 -14.96 -3.68 13.38
CA ALA A 290 -14.00 -4.35 14.25
C ALA A 290 -13.15 -3.39 15.08
N THR A 291 -12.87 -2.18 14.57
CA THR A 291 -11.90 -1.25 15.18
C THR A 291 -12.52 0.04 15.72
N GLY A 292 -13.67 0.46 15.21
CA GLY A 292 -14.18 1.82 15.40
C GLY A 292 -13.37 2.87 14.62
N PHE A 293 -12.61 2.45 13.60
CA PHE A 293 -11.76 3.36 12.85
C PHE A 293 -12.56 4.39 12.06
N GLU A 294 -12.17 5.66 12.22
CA GLU A 294 -12.66 6.77 11.42
C GLU A 294 -11.47 7.55 10.84
N PRO A 295 -11.46 7.81 9.52
CA PRO A 295 -10.46 8.67 8.89
C PRO A 295 -10.55 10.09 9.48
N LYS A 296 -9.39 10.72 9.72
CA LYS A 296 -9.34 12.13 10.16
C LYS A 296 -9.27 13.10 8.98
N TRP A 297 -8.65 12.67 7.90
CA TRP A 297 -8.51 13.46 6.69
C TRP A 297 -9.75 13.33 5.81
N ASN A 298 -10.33 14.45 5.38
CA ASN A 298 -11.39 14.44 4.37
C ASN A 298 -10.77 14.51 2.95
N LEU A 299 -11.55 14.25 1.91
CA LEU A 299 -11.06 14.21 0.53
C LEU A 299 -10.54 15.56 0.07
N HIS A 300 -11.19 16.66 0.48
CA HIS A 300 -10.77 18.01 0.12
C HIS A 300 -9.33 18.29 0.59
N ASP A 301 -9.03 18.00 1.86
CA ASP A 301 -7.71 18.24 2.43
C ASP A 301 -6.63 17.35 1.82
N ILE A 302 -6.99 16.08 1.51
CA ILE A 302 -6.10 15.14 0.79
C ILE A 302 -5.72 15.71 -0.60
N PHE A 303 -6.70 16.21 -1.34
CA PHE A 303 -6.45 16.76 -2.69
C PHE A 303 -5.76 18.13 -2.64
N ALA A 304 -6.10 18.99 -1.68
CA ALA A 304 -5.40 20.25 -1.46
C ALA A 304 -3.91 20.05 -1.19
N GLN A 305 -3.56 19.08 -0.34
CA GLN A 305 -2.16 18.74 -0.10
C GLN A 305 -1.44 18.28 -1.40
N LEU A 306 -2.10 17.48 -2.23
CA LEU A 306 -1.52 17.01 -3.49
C LEU A 306 -1.39 18.16 -4.52
N HIS A 307 -2.33 19.11 -4.52
CA HIS A 307 -2.27 20.33 -5.32
C HIS A 307 -1.05 21.19 -4.93
N ASP A 308 -0.86 21.44 -3.63
CA ASP A 308 0.28 22.19 -3.13
C ASP A 308 1.63 21.54 -3.47
N GLN A 309 1.72 20.22 -3.40
CA GLN A 309 2.92 19.48 -3.82
C GLN A 309 3.23 19.68 -5.30
N ARG A 310 2.21 19.69 -6.13
CA ARG A 310 2.34 19.90 -7.56
C ARG A 310 2.81 21.32 -7.87
N GLU A 311 2.25 22.35 -7.20
CA GLU A 311 2.67 23.73 -7.37
C GLU A 311 4.13 23.93 -6.95
N ARG A 312 4.54 23.36 -5.81
CA ARG A 312 5.94 23.40 -5.37
C ARG A 312 6.88 22.74 -6.39
N ALA A 313 6.49 21.60 -6.95
CA ALA A 313 7.28 20.92 -7.98
C ALA A 313 7.38 21.74 -9.28
N ALA A 314 6.31 22.43 -9.67
CA ALA A 314 6.30 23.31 -10.84
C ALA A 314 7.12 24.59 -10.63
N ALA A 315 7.18 25.10 -9.40
CA ALA A 315 7.98 26.28 -9.06
C ALA A 315 9.49 25.96 -8.95
N ALA A 316 9.86 24.69 -8.75
CA ALA A 316 11.24 24.22 -8.64
C ALA A 316 11.86 23.75 -9.98
N ALA A 317 11.06 23.63 -11.05
CA ALA A 317 11.45 23.18 -12.39
C ALA A 317 11.68 24.35 -13.35
#